data_5cedfea717e4ecd47ac0f0322bd61f4b
#
_entry.id   5cedfea717e4ecd47ac0f0322bd61f4b
#
_cell.length_a   1.000
_cell.length_b   1.000
_cell.length_c   1.000
_cell.angle_alpha   90.00
_cell.angle_beta   90.00
_cell.angle_gamma   90.00
#
_symmetry.space_group_name_H-M   'P 1'
#
loop_
_entity.id
_entity.type
_entity.pdbx_description
1 polymer ?
#
loop_
_entity_poly.entity_id
_entity_poly.type
_entity_poly.pdbx_seq_one_letter_code
_entity_poly.pdbx_strand_id
1 'polypeptide(L)'
;MDTKQTVTEWANDHLGLTLAITQRLHEEQTPFQHIEIVETEQYGRLLILDGVFQTSVKDEWTYHEMIAHVPLMMHPHPERVLIIGGGDGGVAREVCRHECVKQVDLCDIDGRVIELSKEYFPTISKVLLDPPKKLHVHVGDGIAFAAAGGKSSRST
;
A
#
# COMPACT_ATOMS: atom_id res chain seq x y z
N MET A 1 -19.79 -1.67 31.57
CA MET A 1 -19.89 -1.79 30.10
C MET A 1 -18.51 -1.47 29.59
N ASP A 2 -17.78 -2.47 29.09
CA ASP A 2 -16.49 -2.21 28.46
C ASP A 2 -16.75 -1.39 27.19
N THR A 3 -16.27 -0.16 27.18
CA THR A 3 -16.32 0.69 25.99
C THR A 3 -15.37 0.10 24.96
N LYS A 4 -15.91 -0.53 23.92
CA LYS A 4 -15.10 -1.01 22.81
C LYS A 4 -14.39 0.17 22.17
N GLN A 5 -13.07 0.07 22.01
CA GLN A 5 -12.33 1.02 21.18
C GLN A 5 -12.74 0.85 19.72
N THR A 6 -12.85 1.94 18.99
CA THR A 6 -13.29 1.91 17.59
C THR A 6 -12.46 2.86 16.74
N VAL A 7 -12.38 2.56 15.44
CA VAL A 7 -11.94 3.47 14.40
C VAL A 7 -13.05 3.65 13.38
N THR A 8 -13.18 4.85 12.82
CA THR A 8 -14.25 5.17 11.86
C THR A 8 -13.66 5.85 10.65
N GLU A 9 -13.93 5.28 9.49
CA GLU A 9 -13.71 5.93 8.20
C GLU A 9 -15.01 6.62 7.77
N TRP A 10 -14.92 7.91 7.43
CA TRP A 10 -16.04 8.71 6.97
C TRP A 10 -16.03 8.83 5.46
N ALA A 11 -17.05 8.27 4.80
CA ALA A 11 -17.24 8.44 3.36
C ALA A 11 -17.76 9.85 3.01
N ASN A 12 -18.53 10.46 3.92
CA ASN A 12 -19.02 11.84 3.87
C ASN A 12 -19.57 12.23 5.26
N ASP A 13 -20.11 13.44 5.41
CA ASP A 13 -20.63 13.99 6.68
C ASP A 13 -21.76 13.15 7.32
N HIS A 14 -22.36 12.20 6.59
CA HIS A 14 -23.55 11.44 7.01
C HIS A 14 -23.34 9.92 7.00
N LEU A 15 -22.24 9.43 6.44
CA LEU A 15 -21.99 8.00 6.28
C LEU A 15 -20.56 7.65 6.64
N GLY A 16 -20.39 6.74 7.58
CA GLY A 16 -19.10 6.19 7.97
C GLY A 16 -19.16 4.70 8.26
N LEU A 17 -18.04 4.04 8.10
CA LEU A 17 -17.81 2.65 8.50
C LEU A 17 -17.02 2.63 9.80
N THR A 18 -17.60 2.04 10.85
CA THR A 18 -16.94 1.90 12.15
C THR A 18 -16.56 0.46 12.42
N LEU A 19 -15.31 0.24 12.77
CA LEU A 19 -14.77 -1.06 13.19
C LEU A 19 -14.36 -1.03 14.65
N ALA A 20 -14.72 -2.10 15.37
CA ALA A 20 -14.17 -2.32 16.72
C ALA A 20 -12.72 -2.80 16.60
N ILE A 21 -11.84 -2.21 17.36
CA ILE A 21 -10.43 -2.59 17.43
C ILE A 21 -10.13 -3.30 18.76
N THR A 22 -9.23 -4.27 18.71
CA THR A 22 -8.73 -4.96 19.90
C THR A 22 -7.48 -4.30 20.46
N GLN A 23 -6.68 -3.71 19.56
CA GLN A 23 -5.44 -3.02 19.93
C GLN A 23 -5.06 -1.99 18.87
N ARG A 24 -4.48 -0.85 19.32
CA ARG A 24 -3.71 0.08 18.47
C ARG A 24 -2.26 -0.34 18.52
N LEU A 25 -1.69 -0.74 17.38
CA LEU A 25 -0.33 -1.27 17.29
C LEU A 25 0.69 -0.18 17.04
N HIS A 26 0.30 0.83 16.23
CA HIS A 26 1.16 1.95 15.87
C HIS A 26 0.33 3.19 15.54
N GLU A 27 0.88 4.36 15.84
CA GLU A 27 0.29 5.65 15.48
C GLU A 27 1.41 6.69 15.37
N GLU A 28 1.52 7.36 14.22
CA GLU A 28 2.47 8.45 14.02
C GLU A 28 1.97 9.46 12.99
N GLN A 29 2.47 10.71 13.11
CA GLN A 29 2.30 11.74 12.11
C GLN A 29 3.60 11.89 11.33
N THR A 30 3.55 11.63 10.02
CA THR A 30 4.65 11.92 9.10
C THR A 30 4.49 13.32 8.50
N PRO A 31 5.48 13.82 7.74
CA PRO A 31 5.29 15.06 6.97
C PRO A 31 4.19 14.98 5.89
N PHE A 32 3.73 13.78 5.55
CA PHE A 32 2.79 13.54 4.45
C PHE A 32 1.39 13.20 4.94
N GLN A 33 1.27 12.41 6.03
CA GLN A 33 -0.01 11.86 6.48
C GLN A 33 0.06 11.33 7.91
N HIS A 34 -1.09 11.16 8.53
CA HIS A 34 -1.25 10.43 9.78
C HIS A 34 -1.38 8.93 9.51
N ILE A 35 -0.53 8.12 10.13
CA ILE A 35 -0.51 6.66 9.96
C ILE A 35 -0.99 6.00 11.24
N GLU A 36 -1.97 5.12 11.13
CA GLU A 36 -2.41 4.25 12.22
C GLU A 36 -2.38 2.78 11.77
N ILE A 37 -1.96 1.89 12.66
CA ILE A 37 -2.06 0.45 12.47
C ILE A 37 -2.78 -0.12 13.68
N VAL A 38 -3.88 -0.80 13.41
CA VAL A 38 -4.74 -1.36 14.45
C VAL A 38 -4.98 -2.86 14.21
N GLU A 39 -5.26 -3.58 15.29
CA GLU A 39 -5.73 -4.98 15.21
C GLU A 39 -7.24 -5.03 15.35
N THR A 40 -7.90 -5.79 14.49
CA THR A 40 -9.34 -6.04 14.51
C THR A 40 -9.63 -7.53 14.51
N GLU A 41 -10.72 -7.98 15.17
CA GLU A 41 -11.13 -9.39 15.11
C GLU A 41 -11.65 -9.78 13.73
N GLN A 42 -12.31 -8.83 13.04
CA GLN A 42 -12.98 -9.11 11.77
C GLN A 42 -12.03 -9.16 10.58
N TYR A 43 -11.04 -8.26 10.53
CA TYR A 43 -10.18 -8.05 9.36
C TYR A 43 -8.70 -8.31 9.64
N GLY A 44 -8.33 -8.65 10.89
CA GLY A 44 -6.94 -8.71 11.34
C GLY A 44 -6.34 -7.31 11.41
N ARG A 45 -5.07 -7.17 11.08
CA ARG A 45 -4.41 -5.87 11.04
C ARG A 45 -4.94 -5.01 9.91
N LEU A 46 -5.13 -3.73 10.22
CA LEU A 46 -5.66 -2.71 9.33
C LEU A 46 -4.69 -1.52 9.31
N LEU A 47 -4.29 -1.09 8.11
CA LEU A 47 -3.57 0.15 7.86
C LEU A 47 -4.57 1.26 7.60
N ILE A 48 -4.40 2.38 8.28
CA ILE A 48 -5.23 3.58 8.16
C ILE A 48 -4.32 4.76 7.86
N LEU A 49 -4.62 5.52 6.81
CA LEU A 49 -3.91 6.73 6.43
C LEU A 49 -4.91 7.90 6.42
N ASP A 50 -4.62 8.95 7.20
CA ASP A 50 -5.51 10.11 7.38
C ASP A 50 -6.97 9.73 7.68
N GLY A 51 -7.17 8.66 8.47
CA GLY A 51 -8.50 8.17 8.84
C GLY A 51 -9.20 7.33 7.77
N VAL A 52 -8.54 7.04 6.64
CA VAL A 52 -9.06 6.20 5.55
C VAL A 52 -8.48 4.79 5.64
N PHE A 53 -9.32 3.77 5.58
CA PHE A 53 -8.91 2.37 5.61
C PHE A 53 -8.24 1.98 4.29
N GLN A 54 -6.95 1.66 4.33
CA GLN A 54 -6.17 1.38 3.12
C GLN A 54 -6.13 -0.10 2.78
N THR A 55 -5.75 -0.94 3.74
CA THR A 55 -5.62 -2.38 3.52
C THR A 55 -5.78 -3.14 4.82
N SER A 56 -6.33 -4.34 4.75
CA SER A 56 -6.41 -5.28 5.86
C SER A 56 -5.83 -6.64 5.48
N VAL A 57 -5.32 -7.37 6.45
CA VAL A 57 -4.72 -8.71 6.20
C VAL A 57 -5.72 -9.69 5.60
N LYS A 58 -7.01 -9.54 5.91
CA LYS A 58 -8.04 -10.51 5.51
C LYS A 58 -8.54 -10.33 4.08
N ASP A 59 -8.70 -9.10 3.60
CA ASP A 59 -9.38 -8.82 2.32
C ASP A 59 -8.53 -8.05 1.29
N GLU A 60 -7.26 -7.75 1.62
CA GLU A 60 -6.34 -7.00 0.75
C GLU A 60 -6.25 -7.56 -0.68
N TRP A 61 -6.35 -8.87 -0.80
CA TRP A 61 -6.21 -9.56 -2.08
C TRP A 61 -7.27 -9.13 -3.09
N THR A 62 -8.49 -8.81 -2.65
CA THR A 62 -9.57 -8.37 -3.54
C THR A 62 -9.22 -7.09 -4.28
N TYR A 63 -8.61 -6.14 -3.58
CA TYR A 63 -8.15 -4.88 -4.15
C TYR A 63 -6.86 -5.06 -4.96
N HIS A 64 -5.84 -5.69 -4.38
CA HIS A 64 -4.52 -5.81 -5.00
C HIS A 64 -4.54 -6.65 -6.28
N GLU A 65 -5.29 -7.74 -6.30
CA GLU A 65 -5.44 -8.55 -7.51
C GLU A 65 -6.19 -7.78 -8.61
N MET A 66 -7.28 -7.10 -8.28
CA MET A 66 -8.06 -6.37 -9.27
C MET A 66 -7.29 -5.20 -9.87
N ILE A 67 -6.61 -4.40 -9.06
CA ILE A 67 -5.86 -3.24 -9.54
C ILE A 67 -4.61 -3.65 -10.33
N ALA A 68 -4.03 -4.82 -10.07
CA ALA A 68 -2.87 -5.33 -10.79
C ALA A 68 -3.25 -6.11 -12.05
N HIS A 69 -4.08 -7.15 -11.91
CA HIS A 69 -4.30 -8.10 -13.00
C HIS A 69 -5.17 -7.54 -14.13
N VAL A 70 -6.21 -6.77 -13.81
CA VAL A 70 -7.13 -6.26 -14.84
C VAL A 70 -6.40 -5.39 -15.87
N PRO A 71 -5.66 -4.33 -15.50
CA PRO A 71 -4.96 -3.51 -16.49
C PRO A 71 -3.84 -4.28 -17.20
N LEU A 72 -3.14 -5.20 -16.52
CA LEU A 72 -2.09 -6.00 -17.14
C LEU A 72 -2.62 -6.95 -18.21
N MET A 73 -3.80 -7.54 -17.98
CA MET A 73 -4.44 -8.42 -18.95
C MET A 73 -5.05 -7.66 -20.14
N MET A 74 -5.41 -6.39 -19.97
CA MET A 74 -5.95 -5.56 -21.02
C MET A 74 -4.87 -4.91 -21.90
N HIS A 75 -3.64 -4.78 -21.39
CA HIS A 75 -2.55 -4.18 -22.15
C HIS A 75 -1.86 -5.23 -23.04
N PRO A 76 -1.64 -4.95 -24.33
CA PRO A 76 -1.08 -5.95 -25.25
C PRO A 76 0.36 -6.36 -24.92
N HIS A 77 1.16 -5.47 -24.33
CA HIS A 77 2.57 -5.71 -24.00
C HIS A 77 2.95 -5.01 -22.67
N PRO A 78 2.54 -5.53 -21.49
CA PRO A 78 2.77 -4.89 -20.21
C PRO A 78 4.17 -5.24 -19.66
N GLU A 79 5.23 -4.77 -20.32
CA GLU A 79 6.61 -5.08 -19.93
C GLU A 79 7.15 -4.16 -18.84
N ARG A 80 6.65 -2.92 -18.76
CA ARG A 80 7.07 -1.93 -17.75
C ARG A 80 5.86 -1.38 -17.03
N VAL A 81 5.91 -1.43 -15.71
CA VAL A 81 4.82 -1.00 -14.83
C VAL A 81 5.33 0.02 -13.84
N LEU A 82 4.61 1.13 -13.71
CA LEU A 82 4.80 2.10 -12.65
C LEU A 82 3.62 1.99 -11.68
N ILE A 83 3.93 1.89 -10.39
CA ILE A 83 2.98 1.94 -9.28
C ILE A 83 3.24 3.24 -8.54
N ILE A 84 2.23 4.12 -8.48
CA ILE A 84 2.29 5.37 -7.72
C ILE A 84 1.53 5.16 -6.41
N GLY A 85 2.23 5.32 -5.28
CA GLY A 85 1.78 4.83 -3.99
C GLY A 85 2.03 3.34 -3.83
N GLY A 86 1.24 2.66 -3.01
CA GLY A 86 1.32 1.22 -2.81
C GLY A 86 2.49 0.78 -1.94
N GLY A 87 2.90 1.61 -0.99
CA GLY A 87 3.97 1.32 -0.03
C GLY A 87 3.72 0.09 0.83
N ASP A 88 2.48 -0.46 0.85
CA ASP A 88 2.17 -1.75 1.45
C ASP A 88 2.75 -2.94 0.67
N GLY A 89 3.06 -2.77 -0.63
CA GLY A 89 3.67 -3.78 -1.48
C GLY A 89 2.70 -4.78 -2.10
N GLY A 90 1.41 -4.74 -1.79
CA GLY A 90 0.43 -5.70 -2.28
C GLY A 90 0.27 -5.65 -3.80
N VAL A 91 0.12 -4.46 -4.38
CA VAL A 91 0.07 -4.28 -5.84
C VAL A 91 1.36 -4.76 -6.50
N ALA A 92 2.52 -4.39 -5.94
CA ALA A 92 3.82 -4.81 -6.48
C ALA A 92 4.00 -6.33 -6.43
N ARG A 93 3.50 -6.99 -5.37
CA ARG A 93 3.48 -8.44 -5.25
C ARG A 93 2.72 -9.07 -6.43
N GLU A 94 1.51 -8.59 -6.71
CA GLU A 94 0.69 -9.14 -7.79
C GLU A 94 1.26 -8.83 -9.17
N VAL A 95 1.75 -7.61 -9.41
CA VAL A 95 2.41 -7.23 -10.67
C VAL A 95 3.64 -8.10 -10.93
N CYS A 96 4.45 -8.37 -9.90
CA CYS A 96 5.66 -9.17 -10.03
C CYS A 96 5.39 -10.66 -10.37
N ARG A 97 4.18 -11.17 -10.21
CA ARG A 97 3.80 -12.53 -10.61
C ARG A 97 3.70 -12.70 -12.14
N HIS A 98 3.55 -11.61 -12.88
CA HIS A 98 3.45 -11.66 -14.33
C HIS A 98 4.84 -11.78 -14.98
N GLU A 99 5.08 -12.86 -15.73
CA GLU A 99 6.36 -13.11 -16.42
C GLU A 99 6.62 -12.13 -17.55
N CYS A 100 5.57 -11.61 -18.20
CA CYS A 100 5.67 -10.60 -19.24
C CYS A 100 6.21 -9.26 -18.72
N VAL A 101 6.00 -8.95 -17.43
CA VAL A 101 6.52 -7.74 -16.80
C VAL A 101 8.01 -7.89 -16.53
N LYS A 102 8.81 -7.00 -17.11
CA LYS A 102 10.28 -6.98 -17.03
C LYS A 102 10.81 -5.97 -16.04
N GLN A 103 10.06 -4.89 -15.82
CA GLN A 103 10.43 -3.83 -14.87
C GLN A 103 9.19 -3.33 -14.13
N VAL A 104 9.33 -3.19 -12.82
CA VAL A 104 8.32 -2.59 -11.93
C VAL A 104 9.02 -1.48 -11.15
N ASP A 105 8.52 -0.26 -11.29
CA ASP A 105 8.92 0.86 -10.47
C ASP A 105 7.76 1.17 -9.50
N LEU A 106 7.99 1.02 -8.19
CA LEU A 106 7.07 1.44 -7.14
C LEU A 106 7.59 2.76 -6.59
N CYS A 107 6.77 3.80 -6.63
CA CYS A 107 7.12 5.12 -6.13
C CYS A 107 6.09 5.57 -5.08
N ASP A 108 6.46 5.54 -3.80
CA ASP A 108 5.64 6.03 -2.71
C ASP A 108 6.26 7.31 -2.12
N ILE A 109 5.42 8.29 -1.85
CA ILE A 109 5.90 9.57 -1.31
C ILE A 109 6.36 9.43 0.14
N ASP A 110 5.77 8.48 0.87
CA ASP A 110 6.02 8.28 2.29
C ASP A 110 6.78 6.98 2.57
N GLY A 111 8.09 7.10 2.75
CA GLY A 111 8.95 5.95 3.08
C GLY A 111 8.54 5.24 4.39
N ARG A 112 7.87 5.95 5.33
CA ARG A 112 7.39 5.35 6.58
C ARG A 112 6.30 4.31 6.33
N VAL A 113 5.42 4.52 5.35
CA VAL A 113 4.41 3.52 4.97
C VAL A 113 5.11 2.22 4.54
N ILE A 114 6.18 2.32 3.74
CA ILE A 114 6.95 1.14 3.29
C ILE A 114 7.59 0.40 4.48
N GLU A 115 8.22 1.14 5.39
CA GLU A 115 8.89 0.55 6.56
C GLU A 115 7.89 -0.14 7.49
N LEU A 116 6.82 0.55 7.85
CA LEU A 116 5.77 0.02 8.73
C LEU A 116 5.03 -1.17 8.08
N SER A 117 4.84 -1.14 6.77
CA SER A 117 4.23 -2.26 6.06
C SER A 117 5.10 -3.52 6.12
N LYS A 118 6.41 -3.39 6.00
CA LYS A 118 7.34 -4.53 6.18
C LYS A 118 7.28 -5.10 7.60
N GLU A 119 7.10 -4.24 8.61
CA GLU A 119 7.04 -4.63 10.01
C GLU A 119 5.70 -5.29 10.37
N TYR A 120 4.59 -4.64 10.02
CA TYR A 120 3.26 -5.02 10.50
C TYR A 120 2.48 -5.89 9.51
N PHE A 121 2.79 -5.85 8.22
CA PHE A 121 2.08 -6.59 7.15
C PHE A 121 3.02 -7.47 6.32
N PRO A 122 3.85 -8.34 6.93
CA PRO A 122 4.89 -9.08 6.21
C PRO A 122 4.35 -10.01 5.11
N THR A 123 3.10 -10.46 5.21
CA THR A 123 2.45 -11.28 4.18
C THR A 123 2.07 -10.46 2.94
N ILE A 124 1.62 -9.22 3.13
CA ILE A 124 1.27 -8.28 2.05
C ILE A 124 2.55 -7.77 1.40
N SER A 125 3.47 -7.25 2.23
CA SER A 125 4.74 -6.65 1.79
C SER A 125 5.87 -7.64 1.52
N LYS A 126 5.55 -8.93 1.35
CA LYS A 126 6.55 -9.99 1.09
C LYS A 126 7.52 -9.62 -0.03
N VAL A 127 7.04 -9.02 -1.11
CA VAL A 127 7.84 -8.60 -2.26
C VAL A 127 8.83 -7.47 -1.93
N LEU A 128 8.54 -6.67 -0.88
CA LEU A 128 9.41 -5.60 -0.42
C LEU A 128 10.48 -6.09 0.57
N LEU A 129 10.24 -7.25 1.21
CA LEU A 129 11.22 -7.89 2.09
C LEU A 129 12.29 -8.65 1.30
N ASP A 130 11.89 -9.29 0.19
CA ASP A 130 12.78 -10.01 -0.72
C ASP A 130 12.44 -9.61 -2.17
N PRO A 131 12.91 -8.42 -2.61
CA PRO A 131 12.52 -7.87 -3.90
C PRO A 131 13.16 -8.63 -5.06
N PRO A 132 12.37 -9.07 -6.07
CA PRO A 132 12.92 -9.62 -7.29
C PRO A 132 13.68 -8.55 -8.08
N LYS A 133 14.65 -8.95 -8.89
CA LYS A 133 15.53 -8.03 -9.66
C LYS A 133 14.77 -7.01 -10.50
N LYS A 134 13.55 -7.32 -10.90
CA LYS A 134 12.71 -6.43 -11.73
C LYS A 134 11.97 -5.35 -10.92
N LEU A 135 11.94 -5.43 -9.58
CA LEU A 135 11.27 -4.45 -8.72
C LEU A 135 12.27 -3.40 -8.21
N HIS A 136 11.96 -2.16 -8.47
CA HIS A 136 12.69 -0.98 -7.98
C HIS A 136 11.75 -0.14 -7.12
N VAL A 137 12.17 0.14 -5.90
CA VAL A 137 11.38 0.94 -4.93
C VAL A 137 12.02 2.32 -4.80
N HIS A 138 11.20 3.35 -4.99
CA HIS A 138 11.58 4.76 -4.92
C HIS A 138 10.74 5.46 -3.86
N VAL A 139 11.38 6.24 -3.00
CA VAL A 139 10.68 7.13 -2.07
C VAL A 139 10.68 8.53 -2.68
N GLY A 140 9.50 9.06 -2.97
CA GLY A 140 9.35 10.37 -3.58
C GLY A 140 8.03 10.58 -4.32
N ASP A 141 7.93 11.72 -5.01
CA ASP A 141 6.74 12.07 -5.81
C ASP A 141 6.66 11.23 -7.08
N GLY A 142 5.66 10.34 -7.14
CA GLY A 142 5.42 9.44 -8.28
C GLY A 142 5.02 10.18 -9.56
N ILE A 143 4.38 11.34 -9.47
CA ILE A 143 4.02 12.17 -10.63
C ILE A 143 5.29 12.78 -11.23
N ALA A 144 6.15 13.34 -10.38
CA ALA A 144 7.44 13.87 -10.80
C ALA A 144 8.33 12.77 -11.39
N PHE A 145 8.34 11.57 -10.80
CA PHE A 145 9.05 10.39 -11.32
C PHE A 145 8.55 10.01 -12.72
N ALA A 146 7.24 9.94 -12.91
CA ALA A 146 6.65 9.64 -14.21
C ALA A 146 7.01 10.70 -15.27
N ALA A 147 6.93 12.00 -14.91
CA ALA A 147 7.28 13.11 -15.79
C ALA A 147 8.77 13.08 -16.20
N ALA A 148 9.66 12.60 -15.33
CA ALA A 148 11.09 12.41 -15.63
C ALA A 148 11.38 11.15 -16.48
N GLY A 149 10.35 10.47 -16.99
CA GLY A 149 10.49 9.25 -17.82
C GLY A 149 10.98 8.05 -17.01
N GLY A 150 10.68 7.99 -15.71
CA GLY A 150 11.07 6.89 -14.84
C GLY A 150 12.56 6.94 -14.43
N LYS A 151 13.17 8.09 -14.49
CA LYS A 151 14.55 8.27 -14.01
C LYS A 151 14.49 8.94 -12.63
N SER A 152 14.98 8.25 -11.61
CA SER A 152 15.21 8.86 -10.30
C SER A 152 16.19 10.01 -10.46
N SER A 153 15.79 11.24 -10.07
CA SER A 153 16.74 12.32 -9.88
C SER A 153 17.60 11.92 -8.68
N ARG A 154 18.82 11.45 -8.92
CA ARG A 154 19.81 11.30 -7.84
C ARG A 154 19.99 12.71 -7.27
N SER A 155 19.55 12.93 -6.04
CA SER A 155 19.99 14.07 -5.26
C SER A 155 21.51 13.92 -5.05
N THR A 156 22.26 14.80 -5.67
CA THR A 156 23.67 15.06 -5.37
C THR A 156 23.81 15.61 -3.96
#